data_814032061878b8d990efc3ed7990d5d5
#
_entry.id   814032061878b8d990efc3ed7990d5d5
#
_cell.length_a   1.000
_cell.length_b   1.000
_cell.length_c   1.000
_cell.angle_alpha   90.00
_cell.angle_beta   90.00
_cell.angle_gamma   90.00
#
_symmetry.space_group_name_H-M   'P 1'
#
loop_
_entity.id
_entity.type
_entity.pdbx_description
1 polymer ?
#
loop_
_entity_poly.entity_id
_entity_poly.type
_entity_poly.pdbx_seq_one_letter_code
_entity_poly.pdbx_strand_id
1 'polypeptide(L)'
;MVKIMSTTRILGTLLLTGTFALAATATQAQSIARSGQSQERQDARSDEHSKLGRPRAIVGSWFGTTATGIRQLITFHADGTVLRSVQGEASINPASPPHTPAFGVWRYLGKGRFGVTLWDLFYDVNTAQPLRYNKLRLEVTLADDRDSASARAIVEIIDLQGVVVGSRTGSANFARIPFEPLE
;
A
#
# COMPACT_ATOMS: atom_id res chain seq x y z
N MET A 1 -31.63 -35.92 15.49
CA MET A 1 -31.62 -35.74 16.96
C MET A 1 -30.48 -34.74 17.26
N VAL A 2 -30.80 -33.45 17.32
CA VAL A 2 -29.83 -32.37 17.48
C VAL A 2 -30.03 -31.78 18.85
N LYS A 3 -28.98 -31.76 19.65
CA LYS A 3 -28.99 -31.29 21.04
C LYS A 3 -28.45 -29.84 21.06
N ILE A 4 -29.37 -28.93 21.37
CA ILE A 4 -29.04 -27.51 21.56
C ILE A 4 -28.63 -27.34 23.02
N MET A 5 -27.46 -26.83 23.28
CA MET A 5 -27.02 -26.38 24.60
C MET A 5 -26.96 -24.85 24.62
N SER A 6 -27.82 -24.31 25.47
CA SER A 6 -27.91 -22.92 25.92
C SER A 6 -26.91 -22.68 27.05
N THR A 7 -26.20 -21.56 27.08
CA THR A 7 -25.48 -21.09 28.27
C THR A 7 -25.46 -19.56 28.33
N THR A 8 -26.26 -18.97 29.06
CA THR A 8 -26.23 -18.08 30.22
C THR A 8 -25.30 -16.88 30.19
N ARG A 9 -25.95 -15.72 30.31
CA ARG A 9 -25.43 -14.35 30.51
C ARG A 9 -24.76 -14.19 31.87
N ILE A 10 -23.69 -13.36 31.90
CA ILE A 10 -23.28 -12.66 33.12
C ILE A 10 -23.13 -11.18 32.81
N LEU A 11 -23.99 -10.38 33.42
CA LEU A 11 -23.92 -8.93 33.54
C LEU A 11 -22.91 -8.61 34.66
N GLY A 12 -21.98 -7.72 34.40
CA GLY A 12 -21.11 -7.13 35.43
C GLY A 12 -21.01 -5.61 35.21
N THR A 13 -21.85 -4.89 35.97
CA THR A 13 -21.84 -3.43 36.08
C THR A 13 -20.80 -3.02 37.11
N LEU A 14 -19.78 -2.22 36.72
CA LEU A 14 -18.90 -1.56 37.69
C LEU A 14 -19.01 -0.04 37.50
N LEU A 15 -19.69 0.62 38.43
CA LEU A 15 -19.69 2.07 38.64
C LEU A 15 -18.38 2.46 39.37
N LEU A 16 -17.59 3.33 38.82
CA LEU A 16 -16.50 4.01 39.54
C LEU A 16 -16.70 5.53 39.42
N THR A 17 -17.24 6.13 40.47
CA THR A 17 -17.29 7.58 40.74
C THR A 17 -15.94 8.03 41.27
N GLY A 18 -15.20 8.84 40.52
CA GLY A 18 -13.98 9.51 40.95
C GLY A 18 -14.13 11.01 40.89
N THR A 19 -14.23 11.64 42.05
CA THR A 19 -14.21 13.08 42.31
C THR A 19 -12.81 13.65 42.01
N PHE A 20 -12.73 14.62 41.08
CA PHE A 20 -11.49 15.42 40.89
C PHE A 20 -11.65 16.77 41.55
N ALA A 21 -10.77 17.05 42.50
CA ALA A 21 -10.59 18.32 43.15
C ALA A 21 -9.81 19.32 42.26
N LEU A 22 -10.28 20.56 42.21
CA LEU A 22 -9.57 21.68 41.59
C LEU A 22 -8.32 22.02 42.41
N ALA A 23 -7.17 22.15 41.71
CA ALA A 23 -6.04 22.95 42.18
C ALA A 23 -5.63 23.86 41.01
N ALA A 24 -6.07 25.11 41.07
CA ALA A 24 -5.57 26.20 40.24
C ALA A 24 -4.53 26.96 41.09
N THR A 25 -3.29 27.10 40.56
CA THR A 25 -2.46 28.32 40.75
C THR A 25 -1.16 28.27 39.93
N ALA A 26 -0.99 29.33 39.13
CA ALA A 26 0.24 30.00 38.79
C ALA A 26 1.40 29.25 38.13
N THR A 27 1.49 29.35 36.79
CA THR A 27 2.77 29.48 36.07
C THR A 27 2.52 30.08 34.66
N GLN A 28 2.34 31.39 34.58
CA GLN A 28 2.11 32.08 33.28
C GLN A 28 3.34 32.91 32.81
N ALA A 29 4.54 32.63 33.26
CA ALA A 29 5.72 33.45 32.91
C ALA A 29 6.87 32.72 32.20
N GLN A 30 6.73 31.41 31.86
CA GLN A 30 7.81 30.67 31.16
C GLN A 30 7.41 30.14 29.74
N SER A 31 6.26 30.54 29.20
CA SER A 31 5.77 29.99 27.91
C SER A 31 6.26 30.75 26.66
N ILE A 32 6.79 31.97 26.79
CA ILE A 32 7.12 32.82 25.62
C ILE A 32 8.53 32.53 25.06
N ALA A 33 9.47 32.07 25.87
CA ALA A 33 10.83 31.79 25.39
C ALA A 33 11.01 30.38 24.76
N ARG A 34 10.06 29.47 24.96
CA ARG A 34 10.12 28.10 24.36
C ARG A 34 9.42 27.98 23.00
N SER A 35 8.52 28.89 22.63
CA SER A 35 7.80 28.83 21.37
C SER A 35 8.66 29.20 20.17
N GLY A 36 9.64 30.10 20.29
CA GLY A 36 10.56 30.46 19.21
C GLY A 36 11.50 29.34 18.78
N GLN A 37 12.07 28.60 19.72
CA GLN A 37 13.01 27.50 19.40
C GLN A 37 12.31 26.24 18.84
N SER A 38 11.02 26.07 19.14
CA SER A 38 10.24 24.94 18.59
C SER A 38 9.82 25.17 17.15
N GLN A 39 9.54 26.42 16.78
CA GLN A 39 9.15 26.82 15.44
C GLN A 39 10.33 26.70 14.47
N GLU A 40 11.48 27.23 14.85
CA GLU A 40 12.72 27.15 14.05
C GLU A 40 13.19 25.69 13.80
N ARG A 41 13.01 24.80 14.78
CA ARG A 41 13.28 23.36 14.62
C ARG A 41 12.23 22.62 13.78
N GLN A 42 10.99 23.09 13.75
CA GLN A 42 9.94 22.55 12.88
C GLN A 42 10.14 22.99 11.42
N ASP A 43 10.54 24.24 11.19
CA ASP A 43 10.81 24.76 9.85
C ASP A 43 12.07 24.11 9.26
N ALA A 44 13.15 23.91 10.04
CA ALA A 44 14.34 23.18 9.61
C ALA A 44 14.05 21.69 9.30
N ARG A 45 13.13 21.04 10.04
CA ARG A 45 12.69 19.66 9.74
C ARG A 45 11.78 19.58 8.52
N SER A 46 10.96 20.60 8.25
CA SER A 46 10.12 20.64 7.07
C SER A 46 10.92 20.79 5.77
N ASP A 47 12.03 21.55 5.81
CA ASP A 47 12.93 21.72 4.68
C ASP A 47 13.78 20.49 4.37
N GLU A 48 14.17 19.72 5.38
CA GLU A 48 14.87 18.45 5.21
C GLU A 48 13.94 17.36 4.66
N HIS A 49 12.65 17.36 5.06
CA HIS A 49 11.62 16.48 4.49
C HIS A 49 11.19 16.88 3.06
N SER A 50 11.38 18.12 2.64
CA SER A 50 11.09 18.57 1.27
C SER A 50 12.15 18.09 0.28
N LYS A 51 13.40 17.86 0.72
CA LYS A 51 14.49 17.31 -0.11
C LYS A 51 14.47 15.78 -0.20
N LEU A 52 13.86 15.08 0.77
CA LEU A 52 13.73 13.63 0.79
C LEU A 52 12.33 13.24 0.33
N GLY A 53 12.06 13.26 -0.98
CA GLY A 53 10.86 12.78 -1.67
C GLY A 53 9.60 12.69 -0.81
N ARG A 54 8.65 13.59 -1.05
CA ARG A 54 7.38 13.60 -0.29
C ARG A 54 6.71 12.24 -0.33
N PRO A 55 6.14 11.72 0.77
CA PRO A 55 5.45 10.42 0.79
C PRO A 55 4.42 10.23 -0.35
N ARG A 56 3.81 11.30 -0.83
CA ARG A 56 2.81 11.28 -1.92
C ARG A 56 3.39 11.43 -3.33
N ALA A 57 4.70 11.50 -3.50
CA ALA A 57 5.29 11.71 -4.84
C ALA A 57 5.01 10.55 -5.82
N ILE A 58 4.71 9.34 -5.32
CA ILE A 58 4.35 8.17 -6.15
C ILE A 58 2.90 8.20 -6.63
N VAL A 59 2.01 8.98 -5.99
CA VAL A 59 0.56 9.00 -6.28
C VAL A 59 0.32 9.38 -7.74
N GLY A 60 -0.56 8.63 -8.40
CA GLY A 60 -0.91 8.78 -9.81
C GLY A 60 -0.78 7.47 -10.58
N SER A 61 -0.97 7.56 -11.89
CA SER A 61 -0.93 6.41 -12.80
C SER A 61 0.40 6.33 -13.54
N TRP A 62 0.86 5.11 -13.76
CA TRP A 62 2.16 4.80 -14.31
C TRP A 62 2.03 3.71 -15.36
N PHE A 63 2.70 3.89 -16.49
CA PHE A 63 2.89 2.85 -17.49
C PHE A 63 4.25 2.20 -17.29
N GLY A 64 4.30 0.88 -17.26
CA GLY A 64 5.52 0.14 -17.00
C GLY A 64 5.75 -1.01 -17.95
N THR A 65 7.02 -1.43 -18.02
CA THR A 65 7.44 -2.62 -18.75
C THR A 65 8.34 -3.45 -17.85
N THR A 66 8.06 -4.75 -17.73
CA THR A 66 8.94 -5.69 -17.02
C THR A 66 10.21 -5.98 -17.81
N ALA A 67 11.24 -6.54 -17.17
CA ALA A 67 12.45 -6.99 -17.86
C ALA A 67 12.18 -8.03 -18.96
N THR A 68 11.05 -8.74 -18.90
CA THR A 68 10.60 -9.72 -19.91
C THR A 68 9.70 -9.10 -21.00
N GLY A 69 9.55 -7.77 -21.01
CA GLY A 69 8.77 -7.04 -22.02
C GLY A 69 7.25 -6.98 -21.76
N ILE A 70 6.75 -7.52 -20.64
CA ILE A 70 5.32 -7.46 -20.29
C ILE A 70 4.96 -6.02 -19.92
N ARG A 71 3.93 -5.48 -20.58
CA ARG A 71 3.40 -4.14 -20.32
C ARG A 71 2.41 -4.16 -19.16
N GLN A 72 2.40 -3.07 -18.38
CA GLN A 72 1.53 -2.94 -17.22
C GLN A 72 1.16 -1.49 -16.92
N LEU A 73 0.00 -1.34 -16.30
CA LEU A 73 -0.46 -0.08 -15.72
C LEU A 73 -0.49 -0.27 -14.20
N ILE A 74 -0.04 0.74 -13.46
CA ILE A 74 -0.14 0.74 -12.01
C ILE A 74 -0.61 2.11 -11.54
N THR A 75 -1.59 2.16 -10.64
CA THR A 75 -2.13 3.39 -10.07
C THR A 75 -1.98 3.37 -8.56
N PHE A 76 -1.28 4.37 -8.03
CA PHE A 76 -1.12 4.59 -6.59
C PHE A 76 -2.11 5.65 -6.14
N HIS A 77 -3.00 5.30 -5.22
CA HIS A 77 -3.98 6.22 -4.64
C HIS A 77 -3.43 6.87 -3.37
N ALA A 78 -3.93 8.08 -3.08
CA ALA A 78 -3.45 8.88 -1.94
C ALA A 78 -3.78 8.26 -0.56
N ASP A 79 -4.74 7.35 -0.51
CA ASP A 79 -5.16 6.60 0.68
C ASP A 79 -4.27 5.38 1.02
N GLY A 80 -3.23 5.12 0.21
CA GLY A 80 -2.34 3.98 0.39
C GLY A 80 -2.78 2.72 -0.35
N THR A 81 -3.87 2.76 -1.11
CA THR A 81 -4.27 1.65 -1.99
C THR A 81 -3.55 1.70 -3.33
N VAL A 82 -3.45 0.57 -4.01
CA VAL A 82 -2.81 0.44 -5.31
C VAL A 82 -3.53 -0.60 -6.16
N LEU A 83 -3.67 -0.27 -7.44
CA LEU A 83 -4.23 -1.14 -8.47
C LEU A 83 -3.19 -1.36 -9.55
N ARG A 84 -3.08 -2.59 -10.04
CA ARG A 84 -2.19 -2.94 -11.16
C ARG A 84 -2.94 -3.82 -12.16
N SER A 85 -2.78 -3.49 -13.45
CA SER A 85 -3.25 -4.25 -14.59
C SER A 85 -2.06 -4.62 -15.47
N VAL A 86 -2.04 -5.82 -16.03
CA VAL A 86 -0.95 -6.29 -16.88
C VAL A 86 -1.46 -6.88 -18.19
N GLN A 87 -0.63 -6.83 -19.20
CA GLN A 87 -0.87 -7.50 -20.47
C GLN A 87 -1.10 -9.00 -20.25
N GLY A 88 -2.19 -9.54 -20.78
CA GLY A 88 -2.54 -10.96 -20.70
C GLY A 88 -3.51 -11.31 -19.56
N GLU A 89 -4.07 -10.35 -18.84
CA GLU A 89 -5.11 -10.60 -17.82
C GLU A 89 -6.29 -11.41 -18.37
N ALA A 90 -6.71 -11.11 -19.59
CA ALA A 90 -7.78 -11.83 -20.28
C ALA A 90 -7.27 -12.94 -21.23
N SER A 91 -6.14 -13.56 -20.93
CA SER A 91 -5.56 -14.62 -21.76
C SER A 91 -6.50 -15.82 -21.84
N ILE A 92 -6.71 -16.33 -23.06
CA ILE A 92 -7.40 -17.60 -23.32
C ILE A 92 -6.42 -18.77 -23.44
N ASN A 93 -5.12 -18.52 -23.26
CA ASN A 93 -4.08 -19.54 -23.34
C ASN A 93 -4.01 -20.36 -22.05
N PRO A 94 -4.25 -21.67 -22.04
CA PRO A 94 -4.18 -22.51 -20.85
C PRO A 94 -2.81 -22.48 -20.16
N ALA A 95 -1.72 -22.26 -20.91
CA ALA A 95 -0.37 -22.13 -20.36
C ALA A 95 -0.15 -20.80 -19.61
N SER A 96 -1.01 -19.83 -19.84
CA SER A 96 -1.02 -18.55 -19.13
C SER A 96 -2.48 -18.22 -18.77
N PRO A 97 -3.06 -18.85 -17.75
CA PRO A 97 -4.47 -18.67 -17.41
C PRO A 97 -4.78 -17.20 -17.11
N PRO A 98 -6.01 -16.77 -17.38
CA PRO A 98 -6.44 -15.40 -17.08
C PRO A 98 -6.38 -15.14 -15.56
N HIS A 99 -6.24 -13.88 -15.23
CA HIS A 99 -6.22 -13.43 -13.84
C HIS A 99 -6.91 -12.07 -13.67
N THR A 100 -7.33 -11.77 -12.47
CA THR A 100 -7.87 -10.44 -12.14
C THR A 100 -6.78 -9.38 -12.20
N PRO A 101 -7.13 -8.09 -12.32
CA PRO A 101 -6.25 -7.03 -11.89
C PRO A 101 -5.74 -7.29 -10.47
N ALA A 102 -4.54 -6.83 -10.16
CA ALA A 102 -3.97 -6.97 -8.83
C ALA A 102 -4.33 -5.77 -7.97
N PHE A 103 -4.80 -6.03 -6.76
CA PHE A 103 -5.18 -5.04 -5.76
C PHE A 103 -4.27 -5.12 -4.55
N GLY A 104 -3.99 -3.98 -3.93
CA GLY A 104 -3.14 -3.99 -2.75
C GLY A 104 -2.94 -2.65 -2.08
N VAL A 105 -1.84 -2.59 -1.34
CA VAL A 105 -1.47 -1.42 -0.54
C VAL A 105 -0.02 -1.04 -0.77
N TRP A 106 0.27 0.24 -0.55
CA TRP A 106 1.63 0.76 -0.60
C TRP A 106 1.94 1.64 0.62
N ARG A 107 3.24 1.80 0.91
CA ARG A 107 3.73 2.71 1.93
C ARG A 107 5.08 3.30 1.54
N TYR A 108 5.36 4.48 2.03
CA TYR A 108 6.66 5.13 1.88
C TYR A 108 7.69 4.49 2.83
N LEU A 109 8.88 4.17 2.29
CA LEU A 109 9.99 3.55 3.03
C LEU A 109 11.14 4.53 3.30
N GLY A 110 11.01 5.78 2.85
CA GLY A 110 12.10 6.77 2.92
C GLY A 110 12.98 6.80 1.67
N LYS A 111 13.66 7.93 1.45
CA LYS A 111 14.63 8.13 0.36
C LYS A 111 14.08 7.79 -1.04
N GLY A 112 12.85 8.24 -1.34
CA GLY A 112 12.20 7.97 -2.63
C GLY A 112 11.80 6.51 -2.87
N ARG A 113 11.83 5.65 -1.86
CA ARG A 113 11.45 4.24 -1.96
C ARG A 113 10.05 3.98 -1.40
N PHE A 114 9.35 3.06 -2.02
CA PHE A 114 7.98 2.66 -1.68
C PHE A 114 7.86 1.14 -1.66
N GLY A 115 7.32 0.60 -0.59
CA GLY A 115 6.97 -0.82 -0.49
C GLY A 115 5.53 -1.02 -0.94
N VAL A 116 5.31 -2.06 -1.75
CA VAL A 116 4.02 -2.39 -2.33
C VAL A 116 3.73 -3.86 -2.10
N THR A 117 2.49 -4.18 -1.74
CA THR A 117 1.99 -5.57 -1.71
C THR A 117 0.71 -5.63 -2.51
N LEU A 118 0.65 -6.52 -3.48
CA LEU A 118 -0.48 -6.72 -4.39
C LEU A 118 -0.86 -8.20 -4.41
N TRP A 119 -2.14 -8.46 -4.68
CA TRP A 119 -2.69 -9.79 -4.88
C TRP A 119 -3.51 -9.84 -6.16
N ASP A 120 -3.34 -10.90 -6.95
CA ASP A 120 -4.20 -11.27 -8.07
C ASP A 120 -4.66 -12.71 -7.93
N LEU A 121 -5.80 -13.02 -8.57
CA LEU A 121 -6.41 -14.34 -8.60
C LEU A 121 -6.37 -14.87 -10.02
N PHE A 122 -5.78 -16.05 -10.18
CA PHE A 122 -5.83 -16.83 -11.42
C PHE A 122 -7.03 -17.76 -11.43
N TYR A 123 -7.68 -17.89 -12.57
CA TYR A 123 -8.86 -18.73 -12.72
C TYR A 123 -8.82 -19.54 -14.02
N ASP A 124 -9.55 -20.64 -14.03
CA ASP A 124 -9.76 -21.46 -15.22
C ASP A 124 -10.72 -20.73 -16.18
N VAL A 125 -10.31 -20.57 -17.44
CA VAL A 125 -11.07 -19.79 -18.43
C VAL A 125 -12.41 -20.46 -18.80
N ASN A 126 -12.53 -21.79 -18.67
CA ASN A 126 -13.71 -22.55 -19.07
C ASN A 126 -14.73 -22.67 -17.93
N THR A 127 -14.25 -22.79 -16.70
CA THR A 127 -15.08 -23.05 -15.53
C THR A 127 -15.23 -21.85 -14.60
N ALA A 128 -14.43 -20.79 -14.81
CA ALA A 128 -14.30 -19.64 -13.92
C ALA A 128 -13.92 -20.00 -12.47
N GLN A 129 -13.46 -21.23 -12.24
CA GLN A 129 -13.02 -21.64 -10.91
C GLN A 129 -11.65 -21.05 -10.58
N PRO A 130 -11.42 -20.63 -9.34
CA PRO A 130 -10.10 -20.16 -8.91
C PRO A 130 -9.07 -21.29 -9.01
N LEU A 131 -7.86 -20.94 -9.45
CA LEU A 131 -6.73 -21.86 -9.58
C LEU A 131 -5.68 -21.61 -8.52
N ARG A 132 -5.32 -20.37 -8.29
CA ARG A 132 -4.26 -19.94 -7.37
C ARG A 132 -4.28 -18.43 -7.19
N TYR A 133 -3.52 -17.96 -6.21
CA TYR A 133 -3.21 -16.55 -6.03
C TYR A 133 -1.75 -16.27 -6.37
N ASN A 134 -1.46 -15.05 -6.81
CA ASN A 134 -0.12 -14.50 -6.70
C ASN A 134 -0.13 -13.38 -5.66
N LYS A 135 0.92 -13.36 -4.86
CA LYS A 135 1.25 -12.23 -3.99
C LYS A 135 2.51 -11.58 -4.51
N LEU A 136 2.39 -10.33 -4.93
CA LEU A 136 3.51 -9.53 -5.41
C LEU A 136 3.97 -8.60 -4.30
N ARG A 137 5.26 -8.61 -4.03
CA ARG A 137 5.93 -7.62 -3.18
C ARG A 137 6.89 -6.84 -4.06
N LEU A 138 6.72 -5.51 -4.11
CA LEU A 138 7.56 -4.63 -4.90
C LEU A 138 8.26 -3.64 -3.98
N GLU A 139 9.51 -3.35 -4.29
CA GLU A 139 10.19 -2.15 -3.84
C GLU A 139 10.35 -1.24 -5.07
N VAL A 140 9.63 -0.11 -5.04
CA VAL A 140 9.65 0.90 -6.11
C VAL A 140 10.58 2.02 -5.67
N THR A 141 11.50 2.41 -6.54
CA THR A 141 12.38 3.58 -6.35
C THR A 141 12.01 4.63 -7.37
N LEU A 142 11.57 5.78 -6.88
CA LEU A 142 11.26 6.95 -7.70
C LEU A 142 12.56 7.66 -8.08
N ALA A 143 12.70 8.03 -9.33
CA ALA A 143 13.83 8.85 -9.79
C ALA A 143 13.67 10.33 -9.36
N ASP A 144 14.74 11.11 -9.48
CA ASP A 144 14.75 12.52 -9.04
C ASP A 144 13.80 13.40 -9.87
N ASP A 145 13.55 13.04 -11.14
CA ASP A 145 12.58 13.70 -12.03
C ASP A 145 11.14 13.50 -11.57
N ARG A 146 10.87 12.48 -10.75
CA ARG A 146 9.55 12.04 -10.26
C ARG A 146 8.59 11.56 -11.35
N ASP A 147 9.03 11.45 -12.56
CA ASP A 147 8.26 10.99 -13.73
C ASP A 147 8.73 9.63 -14.22
N SER A 148 9.82 9.14 -13.66
CA SER A 148 10.30 7.77 -13.87
C SER A 148 10.51 7.04 -12.54
N ALA A 149 10.37 5.70 -12.58
CA ALA A 149 10.58 4.83 -11.43
C ALA A 149 11.10 3.46 -11.89
N SER A 150 11.85 2.80 -11.01
CA SER A 150 12.22 1.40 -11.16
C SER A 150 11.63 0.56 -10.03
N ALA A 151 11.39 -0.72 -10.28
CA ALA A 151 10.95 -1.64 -9.24
C ALA A 151 11.70 -2.97 -9.30
N ARG A 152 11.91 -3.54 -8.11
CA ARG A 152 12.24 -4.96 -7.91
C ARG A 152 11.00 -5.66 -7.37
N ALA A 153 10.79 -6.89 -7.81
CA ALA A 153 9.61 -7.67 -7.45
C ALA A 153 9.99 -9.06 -6.95
N ILE A 154 9.23 -9.54 -5.98
CA ILE A 154 9.13 -10.96 -5.61
C ILE A 154 7.67 -11.33 -5.82
N VAL A 155 7.43 -12.40 -6.57
CA VAL A 155 6.10 -12.96 -6.82
C VAL A 155 6.06 -14.33 -6.16
N GLU A 156 5.19 -14.49 -5.17
CA GLU A 156 4.88 -15.77 -4.52
C GLU A 156 3.62 -16.34 -5.20
N ILE A 157 3.70 -17.60 -5.61
CA ILE A 157 2.58 -18.37 -6.14
C ILE A 157 2.00 -19.16 -4.98
N ILE A 158 0.72 -18.96 -4.70
CA ILE A 158 0.04 -19.49 -3.51
C ILE A 158 -1.15 -20.33 -3.99
N ASP A 159 -1.25 -21.56 -3.51
CA ASP A 159 -2.40 -22.41 -3.80
C ASP A 159 -3.68 -21.94 -3.08
N LEU A 160 -4.80 -22.62 -3.33
CA LEU A 160 -6.08 -22.26 -2.71
C LEU A 160 -6.14 -22.59 -1.21
N GLN A 161 -5.19 -23.34 -0.70
CA GLN A 161 -5.01 -23.67 0.73
C GLN A 161 -4.13 -22.63 1.45
N GLY A 162 -3.59 -21.64 0.72
CA GLY A 162 -2.73 -20.60 1.28
C GLY A 162 -1.25 -20.99 1.38
N VAL A 163 -0.85 -22.14 0.78
CA VAL A 163 0.55 -22.58 0.79
C VAL A 163 1.32 -21.95 -0.37
N VAL A 164 2.53 -21.46 -0.10
CA VAL A 164 3.44 -20.97 -1.14
C VAL A 164 4.02 -22.17 -1.88
N VAL A 165 3.63 -22.36 -3.13
CA VAL A 165 4.06 -23.47 -4.00
C VAL A 165 5.13 -23.05 -4.99
N GLY A 166 5.48 -21.77 -5.07
CA GLY A 166 6.55 -21.28 -5.94
C GLY A 166 6.85 -19.81 -5.68
N SER A 167 8.01 -19.38 -6.17
CA SER A 167 8.43 -17.97 -6.09
C SER A 167 9.30 -17.62 -7.28
N ARG A 168 9.22 -16.34 -7.72
CA ARG A 168 10.06 -15.77 -8.77
C ARG A 168 10.39 -14.32 -8.47
N THR A 169 11.53 -13.86 -8.96
CA THR A 169 11.92 -12.45 -8.89
C THR A 169 11.78 -11.78 -10.26
N GLY A 170 11.68 -10.47 -10.27
CA GLY A 170 11.60 -9.69 -11.49
C GLY A 170 11.93 -8.23 -11.24
N SER A 171 11.94 -7.47 -12.32
CA SER A 171 12.08 -6.01 -12.29
C SER A 171 11.19 -5.36 -13.34
N ALA A 172 10.93 -4.07 -13.16
CA ALA A 172 10.18 -3.27 -14.10
C ALA A 172 10.67 -1.82 -14.05
N ASN A 173 10.50 -1.11 -15.16
CA ASN A 173 10.65 0.34 -15.23
C ASN A 173 9.30 0.97 -15.54
N PHE A 174 9.07 2.15 -14.98
CA PHE A 174 7.82 2.88 -15.09
C PHE A 174 8.07 4.32 -15.54
N ALA A 175 7.13 4.83 -16.34
CA ALA A 175 6.99 6.25 -16.65
C ALA A 175 5.61 6.72 -16.14
N ARG A 176 5.56 7.92 -15.60
CA ARG A 176 4.30 8.54 -15.19
C ARG A 176 3.45 8.83 -16.42
N ILE A 177 2.15 8.58 -16.30
CA ILE A 177 1.18 8.94 -17.34
C ILE A 177 0.84 10.43 -17.13
N PRO A 178 1.18 11.31 -18.11
CA PRO A 178 0.82 12.73 -18.03
C PRO A 178 -0.68 12.93 -18.21
N PHE A 179 -1.18 14.05 -17.68
CA PHE A 179 -2.51 14.53 -18.05
C PHE A 179 -2.41 15.22 -19.43
N GLU A 180 -3.23 14.77 -20.37
CA GLU A 180 -3.37 15.38 -21.68
C GLU A 180 -4.75 16.02 -21.78
N PRO A 181 -4.85 17.39 -21.89
CA PRO A 181 -6.14 18.05 -22.09
C PRO A 181 -6.68 17.72 -23.49
N LEU A 182 -8.01 17.68 -23.61
CA LEU A 182 -8.66 17.65 -24.93
C LEU A 182 -8.49 19.03 -25.59
N GLU A 183 -7.98 19.05 -26.81
CA GLU A 183 -7.91 20.24 -27.65
C GLU A 183 -9.26 20.64 -28.20
#